data_a6cb614efa4ad1c1bbaddeb88f477dff
#
_entry.id   a6cb614efa4ad1c1bbaddeb88f477dff
#
_cell.length_a   1.000
_cell.length_b   1.000
_cell.length_c   1.000
_cell.angle_alpha   90.00
_cell.angle_beta   90.00
_cell.angle_gamma   90.00
#
_symmetry.space_group_name_H-M   'P 1'
#
loop_
_entity.id
_entity.type
_entity.pdbx_description
1 polymer ?
#
loop_
_entity_poly.entity_id
_entity_poly.type
_entity_poly.pdbx_seq_one_letter_code
_entity_poly.pdbx_strand_id
1 'polypeptide(L)'
;MTVIGVGRLIVQRQDYENSIERSYQREIAARVQLAEGTNPAAARATIAREAARRAQLRDSISGDTRDTVILVGAGLIAGLLGALLLFVGLITAMRRPLEALVGAAGRLAGGDRSARVEVGGVSEVATLGTAFNEMAAELELEASERDRLDRMKDEFVLTASHELRSPLTSVQGFAELLMMERDSLTPRQVETVEIILDNCRHLVRLLNDLLDLARSDAGRLSIRPQPTHLGALVEDVVRTMRAQTDASDQVLIERIDPDLPLVNVEVDRIRQILVNLVTNAHEYSPERASIQVTARVADNDVEISVTDNGPGIPPAQLEHIFERFVRGDAGLTQRVGGTGLGLAISKSLVELHGGTIAATSEVGRGSTFTITLPATGPEALEAAPVGTPVIGEGGRR
;
A
#
# COMPACT_ATOMS: atom_id res chain seq x y z
N MET A 1 -19.69 -58.64 -17.04
CA MET A 1 -20.61 -59.07 -18.13
C MET A 1 -19.93 -59.25 -19.50
N THR A 2 -18.94 -58.44 -19.85
CA THR A 2 -18.26 -58.45 -21.18
C THR A 2 -17.47 -59.76 -21.48
N VAL A 3 -16.85 -60.39 -20.49
CA VAL A 3 -16.04 -61.60 -20.65
C VAL A 3 -16.95 -62.86 -20.99
N ILE A 4 -18.15 -62.88 -20.41
CA ILE A 4 -19.11 -63.96 -20.66
C ILE A 4 -19.68 -63.89 -22.08
N GLY A 5 -19.89 -62.70 -22.61
CA GLY A 5 -20.35 -62.41 -23.96
C GLY A 5 -19.37 -62.89 -25.06
N VAL A 6 -18.08 -62.52 -24.86
CA VAL A 6 -17.01 -62.94 -25.81
C VAL A 6 -16.80 -64.49 -25.83
N GLY A 7 -16.80 -65.07 -24.64
CA GLY A 7 -16.71 -66.56 -24.54
C GLY A 7 -17.86 -67.29 -25.27
N ARG A 8 -19.08 -66.75 -25.17
CA ARG A 8 -20.26 -67.28 -25.83
C ARG A 8 -20.18 -67.16 -27.36
N LEU A 9 -19.66 -66.07 -27.86
CA LEU A 9 -19.41 -65.83 -29.28
C LEU A 9 -18.39 -66.76 -29.86
N ILE A 10 -17.33 -67.09 -29.15
CA ILE A 10 -16.30 -68.07 -29.59
C ILE A 10 -16.88 -69.50 -29.70
N VAL A 11 -17.67 -69.93 -28.71
CA VAL A 11 -18.31 -71.23 -28.72
C VAL A 11 -19.34 -71.33 -29.83
N GLN A 12 -20.20 -70.33 -30.03
CA GLN A 12 -21.16 -70.25 -31.11
C GLN A 12 -20.50 -70.33 -32.51
N ARG A 13 -19.37 -69.66 -32.68
CA ARG A 13 -18.62 -69.69 -33.94
C ARG A 13 -18.07 -71.12 -34.24
N GLN A 14 -17.56 -71.79 -33.25
CA GLN A 14 -17.03 -73.13 -33.37
C GLN A 14 -18.11 -74.13 -33.72
N ASP A 15 -19.29 -74.06 -33.09
CA ASP A 15 -20.47 -74.84 -33.37
C ASP A 15 -21.01 -74.64 -34.81
N TYR A 16 -20.94 -73.35 -35.25
CA TYR A 16 -21.33 -73.01 -36.63
C TYR A 16 -20.36 -73.58 -37.66
N GLU A 17 -19.07 -73.47 -37.48
CA GLU A 17 -18.06 -74.02 -38.38
C GLU A 17 -18.20 -75.52 -38.47
N ASN A 18 -18.44 -76.22 -37.36
CA ASN A 18 -18.71 -77.65 -37.32
C ASN A 18 -20.03 -78.06 -38.01
N SER A 19 -21.05 -77.17 -37.92
CA SER A 19 -22.37 -77.41 -38.56
C SER A 19 -22.34 -77.27 -40.09
N ILE A 20 -21.57 -76.26 -40.54
CA ILE A 20 -21.31 -75.96 -41.95
C ILE A 20 -20.52 -77.15 -42.56
N GLU A 21 -19.44 -77.54 -41.91
CA GLU A 21 -18.62 -78.64 -42.41
C GLU A 21 -19.45 -79.92 -42.55
N ARG A 22 -20.26 -80.27 -41.55
CA ARG A 22 -21.18 -81.40 -41.62
C ARG A 22 -22.24 -81.28 -42.74
N SER A 23 -22.72 -80.10 -43.03
CA SER A 23 -23.64 -79.82 -44.14
C SER A 23 -22.95 -80.00 -45.49
N TYR A 24 -21.71 -79.56 -45.66
CA TYR A 24 -20.92 -79.75 -46.85
C TYR A 24 -20.65 -81.25 -47.11
N GLN A 25 -20.28 -82.02 -46.11
CA GLN A 25 -20.04 -83.48 -46.21
C GLN A 25 -21.31 -84.20 -46.66
N ARG A 26 -22.50 -83.87 -46.14
CA ARG A 26 -23.78 -84.38 -46.57
C ARG A 26 -24.17 -84.02 -48.00
N GLU A 27 -23.88 -82.75 -48.41
CA GLU A 27 -24.13 -82.37 -49.81
C GLU A 27 -23.20 -83.09 -50.78
N ILE A 28 -21.93 -83.22 -50.44
CA ILE A 28 -20.97 -83.99 -51.26
C ILE A 28 -21.45 -85.44 -51.41
N ALA A 29 -21.82 -86.08 -50.31
CA ALA A 29 -22.38 -87.46 -50.39
C ALA A 29 -23.63 -87.57 -51.27
N ALA A 30 -24.53 -86.52 -51.16
CA ALA A 30 -25.72 -86.50 -52.04
C ALA A 30 -25.37 -86.21 -53.50
N ARG A 31 -24.33 -85.40 -53.81
CA ARG A 31 -23.83 -85.17 -55.19
C ARG A 31 -23.22 -86.46 -55.79
N VAL A 32 -22.51 -87.25 -55.01
CA VAL A 32 -21.95 -88.52 -55.42
C VAL A 32 -23.09 -89.50 -55.76
N GLN A 33 -24.10 -89.61 -54.88
CA GLN A 33 -25.30 -90.46 -55.17
C GLN A 33 -26.05 -89.98 -56.42
N LEU A 34 -26.08 -88.66 -56.71
CA LEU A 34 -26.67 -88.16 -57.94
C LEU A 34 -25.88 -88.54 -59.18
N ALA A 35 -24.55 -88.56 -59.09
CA ALA A 35 -23.64 -88.94 -60.19
C ALA A 35 -23.71 -90.47 -60.48
N GLU A 36 -23.90 -91.28 -59.46
CA GLU A 36 -24.05 -92.77 -59.58
C GLU A 36 -25.44 -93.18 -60.00
N GLY A 37 -26.38 -92.25 -60.16
CA GLY A 37 -27.74 -92.58 -60.63
C GLY A 37 -28.64 -93.31 -59.61
N THR A 38 -28.20 -93.49 -58.41
CA THR A 38 -28.85 -94.25 -57.33
C THR A 38 -29.88 -93.45 -56.55
N ASN A 39 -30.91 -92.91 -57.07
CA ASN A 39 -31.98 -92.12 -56.45
C ASN A 39 -31.86 -90.59 -56.63
N PRO A 40 -31.97 -90.16 -57.89
CA PRO A 40 -31.69 -88.72 -58.19
C PRO A 40 -32.69 -87.74 -57.57
N ALA A 41 -33.88 -88.17 -57.23
CA ALA A 41 -34.88 -87.27 -56.59
C ALA A 41 -34.54 -87.02 -55.11
N ALA A 42 -34.13 -88.06 -54.38
CA ALA A 42 -33.72 -87.88 -52.97
C ALA A 42 -32.42 -87.08 -52.80
N ALA A 43 -31.49 -87.34 -53.74
CA ALA A 43 -30.23 -86.61 -53.75
C ALA A 43 -30.40 -85.05 -53.98
N ARG A 44 -31.27 -84.69 -54.98
CA ARG A 44 -31.62 -83.27 -55.24
C ARG A 44 -32.34 -82.63 -54.05
N ALA A 45 -33.26 -83.37 -53.40
CA ALA A 45 -33.95 -82.88 -52.20
C ALA A 45 -33.01 -82.71 -51.02
N THR A 46 -31.96 -83.47 -50.85
CA THR A 46 -30.95 -83.36 -49.81
C THR A 46 -30.06 -82.18 -50.07
N ILE A 47 -29.62 -81.97 -51.34
CA ILE A 47 -28.82 -80.79 -51.72
C ILE A 47 -29.59 -79.49 -51.45
N ALA A 48 -30.87 -79.46 -51.86
CA ALA A 48 -31.70 -78.27 -51.62
C ALA A 48 -31.95 -78.00 -50.12
N ARG A 49 -32.16 -79.01 -49.29
CA ARG A 49 -32.34 -78.87 -47.84
C ARG A 49 -31.07 -78.38 -47.13
N GLU A 50 -29.91 -78.95 -47.50
CA GLU A 50 -28.65 -78.50 -46.88
C GLU A 50 -28.28 -77.10 -47.33
N ALA A 51 -28.58 -76.68 -48.57
CA ALA A 51 -28.42 -75.29 -49.02
C ALA A 51 -29.33 -74.33 -48.23
N ALA A 52 -30.62 -74.68 -48.08
CA ALA A 52 -31.55 -73.84 -47.26
C ALA A 52 -31.15 -73.82 -45.79
N ARG A 53 -30.67 -74.89 -45.22
CA ARG A 53 -30.18 -74.93 -43.84
C ARG A 53 -28.95 -74.06 -43.63
N ARG A 54 -28.03 -74.03 -44.59
CA ARG A 54 -26.86 -73.10 -44.52
C ARG A 54 -27.26 -71.66 -44.63
N ALA A 55 -28.23 -71.31 -45.47
CA ALA A 55 -28.77 -69.95 -45.58
C ALA A 55 -29.40 -69.51 -44.25
N GLN A 56 -30.22 -70.36 -43.61
CA GLN A 56 -30.81 -70.12 -42.32
C GLN A 56 -29.76 -69.90 -41.19
N LEU A 57 -28.75 -70.75 -41.15
CA LEU A 57 -27.68 -70.69 -40.20
C LEU A 57 -26.84 -69.38 -40.38
N ARG A 58 -26.64 -68.98 -41.63
CA ARG A 58 -25.93 -67.72 -41.95
C ARG A 58 -26.71 -66.48 -41.50
N ASP A 59 -28.02 -66.43 -41.72
CA ASP A 59 -28.89 -65.35 -41.34
C ASP A 59 -29.04 -65.24 -39.82
N SER A 60 -29.15 -66.38 -39.10
CA SER A 60 -29.28 -66.33 -37.63
C SER A 60 -28.01 -65.83 -36.95
N ILE A 61 -26.83 -66.16 -37.47
CA ILE A 61 -25.57 -65.69 -36.88
C ILE A 61 -25.29 -64.23 -37.23
N SER A 62 -25.65 -63.80 -38.46
CA SER A 62 -25.43 -62.39 -38.82
C SER A 62 -26.30 -61.44 -37.99
N GLY A 63 -27.51 -61.83 -37.59
CA GLY A 63 -28.39 -61.11 -36.69
C GLY A 63 -27.82 -61.05 -35.26
N ASP A 64 -27.48 -62.22 -34.69
CA ASP A 64 -27.04 -62.32 -33.28
C ASP A 64 -25.68 -61.64 -33.01
N THR A 65 -24.74 -61.74 -33.98
CA THR A 65 -23.46 -61.06 -33.90
C THR A 65 -23.61 -59.55 -34.02
N ARG A 66 -24.49 -59.03 -34.85
CA ARG A 66 -24.74 -57.60 -35.01
C ARG A 66 -25.30 -56.97 -33.72
N ASP A 67 -26.29 -57.62 -33.13
CA ASP A 67 -26.92 -57.14 -31.89
C ASP A 67 -25.93 -57.19 -30.71
N THR A 68 -25.10 -58.21 -30.64
CA THR A 68 -24.06 -58.30 -29.61
C THR A 68 -23.00 -57.20 -29.76
N VAL A 69 -22.55 -56.95 -30.98
CA VAL A 69 -21.58 -55.84 -31.26
C VAL A 69 -22.18 -54.48 -30.92
N ILE A 70 -23.46 -54.21 -31.25
CA ILE A 70 -24.17 -53.02 -30.91
C ILE A 70 -24.26 -52.83 -29.38
N LEU A 71 -24.67 -53.89 -28.65
CA LEU A 71 -24.78 -53.84 -27.19
C LEU A 71 -23.43 -53.61 -26.50
N VAL A 72 -22.39 -54.26 -26.92
CA VAL A 72 -21.02 -54.05 -26.38
C VAL A 72 -20.52 -52.66 -26.72
N GLY A 73 -20.72 -52.21 -27.96
CA GLY A 73 -20.36 -50.85 -28.39
C GLY A 73 -21.10 -49.76 -27.60
N ALA A 74 -22.44 -49.93 -27.43
CA ALA A 74 -23.23 -49.00 -26.62
C ALA A 74 -22.80 -48.98 -25.15
N GLY A 75 -22.46 -50.15 -24.57
CA GLY A 75 -21.94 -50.23 -23.20
C GLY A 75 -20.59 -49.53 -23.02
N LEU A 76 -19.69 -49.69 -23.99
CA LEU A 76 -18.40 -48.98 -23.98
C LEU A 76 -18.58 -47.46 -24.09
N ILE A 77 -19.45 -46.99 -24.99
CA ILE A 77 -19.74 -45.58 -25.17
C ILE A 77 -20.37 -44.99 -23.89
N ALA A 78 -21.34 -45.70 -23.31
CA ALA A 78 -21.97 -45.28 -22.05
C ALA A 78 -20.94 -45.20 -20.89
N GLY A 79 -20.03 -46.18 -20.81
CA GLY A 79 -18.95 -46.18 -19.83
C GLY A 79 -17.97 -45.02 -20.01
N LEU A 80 -17.58 -44.74 -21.25
CA LEU A 80 -16.71 -43.57 -21.56
C LEU A 80 -17.39 -42.24 -21.26
N LEU A 81 -18.68 -42.09 -21.60
CA LEU A 81 -19.46 -40.91 -21.26
C LEU A 81 -19.59 -40.71 -19.75
N GLY A 82 -19.85 -41.79 -19.00
CA GLY A 82 -19.91 -41.77 -17.55
C GLY A 82 -18.56 -41.34 -16.92
N ALA A 83 -17.46 -41.91 -17.41
CA ALA A 83 -16.11 -41.53 -16.97
C ALA A 83 -15.78 -40.09 -17.31
N LEU A 84 -16.17 -39.60 -18.48
CA LEU A 84 -15.96 -38.20 -18.90
C LEU A 84 -16.77 -37.23 -18.01
N LEU A 85 -18.03 -37.56 -17.71
CA LEU A 85 -18.86 -36.72 -16.82
C LEU A 85 -18.29 -36.65 -15.39
N LEU A 86 -17.83 -37.82 -14.86
CA LEU A 86 -17.16 -37.85 -13.56
C LEU A 86 -15.87 -37.02 -13.58
N PHE A 87 -15.07 -37.10 -14.62
CA PHE A 87 -13.83 -36.36 -14.78
C PHE A 87 -14.09 -34.83 -14.86
N VAL A 88 -15.04 -34.42 -15.67
CA VAL A 88 -15.46 -33.00 -15.78
C VAL A 88 -16.02 -32.49 -14.45
N GLY A 89 -16.83 -33.31 -13.77
CA GLY A 89 -17.36 -33.00 -12.44
C GLY A 89 -16.26 -32.81 -11.41
N LEU A 90 -15.24 -33.65 -11.39
CA LEU A 90 -14.09 -33.53 -10.48
C LEU A 90 -13.26 -32.29 -10.77
N ILE A 91 -12.96 -32.00 -12.05
CA ILE A 91 -12.21 -30.80 -12.43
C ILE A 91 -12.96 -29.56 -12.02
N THR A 92 -14.27 -29.46 -12.27
CA THR A 92 -15.06 -28.29 -11.90
C THR A 92 -15.19 -28.12 -10.39
N ALA A 93 -15.29 -29.22 -9.64
CA ALA A 93 -15.32 -29.20 -8.18
C ALA A 93 -14.00 -28.71 -7.54
N MET A 94 -12.87 -28.90 -8.21
CA MET A 94 -11.56 -28.42 -7.74
C MET A 94 -11.23 -27.01 -8.24
N ARG A 95 -11.57 -26.72 -9.50
CA ARG A 95 -11.15 -25.48 -10.15
C ARG A 95 -11.81 -24.21 -9.54
N ARG A 96 -13.12 -24.25 -9.27
CA ARG A 96 -13.86 -23.12 -8.71
C ARG A 96 -13.34 -22.65 -7.35
N PRO A 97 -13.16 -23.53 -6.35
CA PRO A 97 -12.61 -23.11 -5.05
C PRO A 97 -11.17 -22.61 -5.15
N LEU A 98 -10.34 -23.21 -6.02
CA LEU A 98 -8.97 -22.76 -6.24
C LEU A 98 -8.92 -21.34 -6.87
N GLU A 99 -9.75 -21.07 -7.88
CA GLU A 99 -9.86 -19.73 -8.48
C GLU A 99 -10.34 -18.69 -7.44
N ALA A 100 -11.30 -19.06 -6.58
CA ALA A 100 -11.76 -18.22 -5.48
C ALA A 100 -10.64 -17.93 -4.47
N LEU A 101 -9.81 -18.92 -4.14
CA LEU A 101 -8.68 -18.81 -3.24
C LEU A 101 -7.59 -17.87 -3.80
N VAL A 102 -7.23 -18.05 -5.08
CA VAL A 102 -6.28 -17.17 -5.78
C VAL A 102 -6.81 -15.73 -5.83
N GLY A 103 -8.10 -15.55 -6.14
CA GLY A 103 -8.72 -14.24 -6.16
C GLY A 103 -8.74 -13.57 -4.78
N ALA A 104 -9.05 -14.31 -3.71
CA ALA A 104 -9.03 -13.80 -2.34
C ALA A 104 -7.60 -13.48 -1.88
N ALA A 105 -6.61 -14.30 -2.23
CA ALA A 105 -5.21 -14.03 -1.94
C ALA A 105 -4.71 -12.78 -2.67
N GLY A 106 -5.14 -12.56 -3.92
CA GLY A 106 -4.85 -11.33 -4.66
C GLY A 106 -5.47 -10.09 -4.02
N ARG A 107 -6.71 -10.17 -3.53
CA ARG A 107 -7.34 -9.05 -2.77
C ARG A 107 -6.62 -8.79 -1.46
N LEU A 108 -6.27 -9.84 -0.72
CA LEU A 108 -5.52 -9.70 0.54
C LEU A 108 -4.16 -9.05 0.31
N ALA A 109 -3.43 -9.46 -0.72
CA ALA A 109 -2.16 -8.84 -1.13
C ALA A 109 -2.33 -7.39 -1.60
N GLY A 110 -3.49 -7.04 -2.18
CA GLY A 110 -3.88 -5.67 -2.54
C GLY A 110 -4.35 -4.81 -1.37
N GLY A 111 -4.35 -5.34 -0.14
CA GLY A 111 -4.71 -4.60 1.08
C GLY A 111 -6.14 -4.83 1.59
N ASP A 112 -6.96 -5.61 0.90
CA ASP A 112 -8.31 -6.01 1.39
C ASP A 112 -8.19 -7.12 2.44
N ARG A 113 -8.02 -6.71 3.70
CA ARG A 113 -7.89 -7.61 4.85
C ARG A 113 -9.18 -8.36 5.21
N SER A 114 -10.32 -7.91 4.69
CA SER A 114 -11.61 -8.58 4.86
C SER A 114 -11.82 -9.73 3.89
N ALA A 115 -10.89 -9.96 2.94
CA ALA A 115 -10.99 -11.02 1.96
C ALA A 115 -11.08 -12.40 2.64
N ARG A 116 -12.14 -13.13 2.36
CA ARG A 116 -12.37 -14.50 2.84
C ARG A 116 -12.77 -15.39 1.67
N VAL A 117 -12.60 -16.68 1.86
CA VAL A 117 -12.97 -17.72 0.90
C VAL A 117 -14.08 -18.56 1.50
N GLU A 118 -15.08 -18.90 0.70
CA GLU A 118 -16.08 -19.88 1.09
C GLU A 118 -15.41 -21.28 1.15
N VAL A 119 -15.48 -21.91 2.32
CA VAL A 119 -14.86 -23.22 2.55
C VAL A 119 -15.71 -24.28 1.90
N GLY A 120 -15.22 -24.90 0.82
CA GLY A 120 -15.94 -25.91 0.07
C GLY A 120 -15.02 -26.71 -0.88
N GLY A 121 -15.58 -27.75 -1.49
CA GLY A 121 -14.84 -28.64 -2.40
C GLY A 121 -14.35 -29.93 -1.75
N VAL A 122 -13.30 -30.52 -2.31
CA VAL A 122 -12.65 -31.74 -1.77
C VAL A 122 -11.96 -31.38 -0.45
N SER A 123 -11.77 -32.38 0.41
CA SER A 123 -11.30 -32.17 1.79
C SER A 123 -10.00 -31.35 1.87
N GLU A 124 -9.07 -31.56 0.94
CA GLU A 124 -7.79 -30.86 0.88
C GLU A 124 -7.95 -29.39 0.53
N VAL A 125 -8.87 -29.05 -0.38
CA VAL A 125 -9.17 -27.67 -0.78
C VAL A 125 -9.93 -26.95 0.32
N ALA A 126 -10.85 -27.64 1.00
CA ALA A 126 -11.55 -27.10 2.16
C ALA A 126 -10.59 -26.78 3.31
N THR A 127 -9.61 -27.67 3.59
CA THR A 127 -8.56 -27.42 4.59
C THR A 127 -7.71 -26.20 4.23
N LEU A 128 -7.35 -26.05 2.95
CA LEU A 128 -6.59 -24.88 2.48
C LEU A 128 -7.41 -23.59 2.60
N GLY A 129 -8.71 -23.63 2.31
CA GLY A 129 -9.63 -22.50 2.49
C GLY A 129 -9.75 -22.08 3.96
N THR A 130 -9.82 -23.05 4.87
CA THR A 130 -9.85 -22.78 6.31
C THR A 130 -8.54 -22.13 6.78
N ALA A 131 -7.39 -22.70 6.42
CA ALA A 131 -6.08 -22.15 6.75
C ALA A 131 -5.88 -20.73 6.20
N PHE A 132 -6.35 -20.47 4.98
CA PHE A 132 -6.34 -19.13 4.39
C PHE A 132 -7.17 -18.14 5.22
N ASN A 133 -8.40 -18.53 5.60
CA ASN A 133 -9.28 -17.66 6.39
C ASN A 133 -8.73 -17.39 7.80
N GLU A 134 -8.07 -18.37 8.43
CA GLU A 134 -7.39 -18.21 9.71
C GLU A 134 -6.22 -17.22 9.59
N MET A 135 -5.36 -17.39 8.59
CA MET A 135 -4.27 -16.44 8.30
C MET A 135 -4.79 -15.02 8.02
N ALA A 136 -5.86 -14.90 7.22
CA ALA A 136 -6.45 -13.61 6.90
C ALA A 136 -7.06 -12.94 8.15
N ALA A 137 -7.66 -13.73 9.06
CA ALA A 137 -8.18 -13.22 10.33
C ALA A 137 -7.05 -12.75 11.27
N GLU A 138 -5.94 -13.48 11.33
CA GLU A 138 -4.78 -13.10 12.13
C GLU A 138 -4.15 -11.79 11.63
N LEU A 139 -3.97 -11.66 10.32
CA LEU A 139 -3.49 -10.41 9.69
C LEU A 139 -4.43 -9.21 9.92
N GLU A 140 -5.74 -9.43 9.88
CA GLU A 140 -6.73 -8.38 10.19
C GLU A 140 -6.67 -7.95 11.65
N LEU A 141 -6.52 -8.92 12.58
CA LEU A 141 -6.38 -8.65 14.00
C LEU A 141 -5.10 -7.88 14.30
N GLU A 142 -3.95 -8.33 13.77
CA GLU A 142 -2.67 -7.68 13.94
C GLU A 142 -2.69 -6.23 13.43
N ALA A 143 -3.28 -6.02 12.25
CA ALA A 143 -3.44 -4.70 11.69
C ALA A 143 -4.35 -3.79 12.54
N SER A 144 -5.47 -4.33 13.04
CA SER A 144 -6.40 -3.58 13.89
C SER A 144 -5.77 -3.19 15.23
N GLU A 145 -4.93 -4.07 15.79
CA GLU A 145 -4.22 -3.83 17.02
C GLU A 145 -3.13 -2.76 16.83
N ARG A 146 -2.41 -2.81 15.71
CA ARG A 146 -1.46 -1.77 15.33
C ARG A 146 -2.13 -0.40 15.15
N ASP A 147 -3.23 -0.34 14.40
CA ASP A 147 -4.01 0.88 14.20
C ASP A 147 -4.57 1.44 15.54
N ARG A 148 -4.90 0.57 16.49
CA ARG A 148 -5.32 0.95 17.83
C ARG A 148 -4.18 1.54 18.64
N LEU A 149 -3.01 0.91 18.62
CA LEU A 149 -1.82 1.39 19.32
C LEU A 149 -1.38 2.75 18.77
N ASP A 150 -1.40 2.93 17.46
CA ASP A 150 -1.07 4.21 16.83
C ASP A 150 -2.05 5.31 17.24
N ARG A 151 -3.35 5.02 17.28
CA ARG A 151 -4.36 5.99 17.79
C ARG A 151 -4.16 6.33 19.25
N MET A 152 -3.89 5.35 20.11
CA MET A 152 -3.66 5.59 21.54
C MET A 152 -2.39 6.41 21.75
N LYS A 153 -1.32 6.16 20.99
CA LYS A 153 -0.10 6.98 21.00
C LYS A 153 -0.39 8.43 20.64
N ASP A 154 -1.17 8.67 19.55
CA ASP A 154 -1.54 10.01 19.11
C ASP A 154 -2.38 10.76 20.17
N GLU A 155 -3.40 10.09 20.71
CA GLU A 155 -4.27 10.64 21.76
C GLU A 155 -3.49 10.96 23.04
N PHE A 156 -2.58 10.06 23.42
CA PHE A 156 -1.69 10.29 24.56
C PHE A 156 -0.82 11.53 24.37
N VAL A 157 -0.15 11.66 23.20
CA VAL A 157 0.71 12.82 22.91
C VAL A 157 -0.10 14.10 22.90
N LEU A 158 -1.31 14.10 22.28
CA LEU A 158 -2.18 15.26 22.25
C LEU A 158 -2.63 15.68 23.67
N THR A 159 -3.13 14.74 24.45
CA THR A 159 -3.62 14.97 25.81
C THR A 159 -2.49 15.43 26.73
N ALA A 160 -1.35 14.72 26.74
CA ALA A 160 -0.20 15.07 27.54
C ALA A 160 0.31 16.49 27.22
N SER A 161 0.28 16.87 25.93
CA SER A 161 0.69 18.21 25.52
C SER A 161 -0.25 19.30 26.01
N HIS A 162 -1.57 19.07 25.98
CA HIS A 162 -2.52 20.02 26.56
C HIS A 162 -2.37 20.14 28.08
N GLU A 163 -2.20 19.02 28.77
CA GLU A 163 -2.03 18.97 30.22
C GLU A 163 -0.70 19.58 30.68
N LEU A 164 0.35 19.53 29.86
CA LEU A 164 1.63 20.18 30.16
C LEU A 164 1.64 21.66 29.78
N ARG A 165 0.93 22.06 28.73
CA ARG A 165 0.87 23.47 28.31
C ARG A 165 0.23 24.36 29.36
N SER A 166 -0.86 23.93 30.00
CA SER A 166 -1.58 24.70 30.99
C SER A 166 -0.71 25.15 32.19
N PRO A 167 -0.01 24.24 32.91
CA PRO A 167 0.85 24.63 34.01
C PRO A 167 2.06 25.48 33.54
N LEU A 168 2.62 25.19 32.34
CA LEU A 168 3.71 25.99 31.79
C LEU A 168 3.28 27.44 31.51
N THR A 169 2.10 27.63 30.92
CA THR A 169 1.52 28.97 30.69
C THR A 169 1.31 29.70 32.00
N SER A 170 0.89 29.01 33.06
CA SER A 170 0.73 29.62 34.38
C SER A 170 2.07 30.02 34.98
N VAL A 171 3.10 29.17 34.90
CA VAL A 171 4.45 29.50 35.39
C VAL A 171 5.02 30.67 34.61
N GLN A 172 4.88 30.68 33.28
CA GLN A 172 5.30 31.79 32.43
C GLN A 172 4.59 33.07 32.79
N GLY A 173 3.25 33.07 32.98
CA GLY A 173 2.48 34.24 33.33
C GLY A 173 2.90 34.84 34.68
N PHE A 174 3.15 34.01 35.71
CA PHE A 174 3.66 34.51 36.99
C PHE A 174 5.08 35.07 36.91
N ALA A 175 5.94 34.45 36.11
CA ALA A 175 7.28 34.95 35.87
C ALA A 175 7.26 36.29 35.10
N GLU A 176 6.37 36.45 34.12
CA GLU A 176 6.15 37.70 33.41
C GLU A 176 5.60 38.82 34.34
N LEU A 177 4.68 38.47 35.22
CA LEU A 177 4.20 39.41 36.25
C LEU A 177 5.33 39.91 37.17
N LEU A 178 6.21 39.01 37.61
CA LEU A 178 7.40 39.39 38.39
C LEU A 178 8.32 40.29 37.59
N MET A 179 8.48 40.08 36.29
CA MET A 179 9.29 40.93 35.43
C MET A 179 8.67 42.32 35.19
N MET A 180 7.35 42.48 35.28
CA MET A 180 6.70 43.80 35.26
C MET A 180 7.09 44.65 36.49
N GLU A 181 7.38 44.00 37.62
CA GLU A 181 7.86 44.62 38.85
C GLU A 181 9.40 44.61 38.97
N ARG A 182 10.12 44.58 37.85
CA ARG A 182 11.58 44.42 37.77
C ARG A 182 12.34 45.37 38.70
N ASP A 183 11.87 46.62 38.84
CA ASP A 183 12.50 47.63 39.68
C ASP A 183 12.45 47.31 41.18
N SER A 184 11.54 46.42 41.59
CA SER A 184 11.43 45.92 42.96
C SER A 184 12.29 44.69 43.26
N LEU A 185 12.86 44.07 42.23
CA LEU A 185 13.65 42.82 42.29
C LEU A 185 15.15 43.15 42.43
N THR A 186 15.84 42.30 43.17
CA THR A 186 17.31 42.32 43.17
C THR A 186 17.84 41.80 41.82
N PRO A 187 19.06 42.21 41.39
CA PRO A 187 19.64 41.72 40.13
C PRO A 187 19.68 40.20 40.01
N ARG A 188 19.94 39.48 41.10
CA ARG A 188 19.93 38.01 41.15
C ARG A 188 18.51 37.43 40.95
N GLN A 189 17.48 38.11 41.46
CA GLN A 189 16.10 37.67 41.25
C GLN A 189 15.67 37.87 39.81
N VAL A 190 16.06 39.01 39.20
CA VAL A 190 15.82 39.26 37.76
C VAL A 190 16.45 38.19 36.92
N GLU A 191 17.73 37.89 37.10
CA GLU A 191 18.41 36.79 36.38
C GLU A 191 17.71 35.45 36.57
N THR A 192 17.26 35.12 37.78
CA THR A 192 16.55 33.87 38.08
C THR A 192 15.21 33.82 37.34
N VAL A 193 14.45 34.92 37.28
CA VAL A 193 13.17 34.97 36.58
C VAL A 193 13.36 34.88 35.07
N GLU A 194 14.40 35.54 34.52
CA GLU A 194 14.77 35.43 33.10
C GLU A 194 15.07 33.97 32.73
N ILE A 195 15.85 33.24 33.54
CA ILE A 195 16.13 31.83 33.34
C ILE A 195 14.83 30.97 33.36
N ILE A 196 13.91 31.26 34.28
CA ILE A 196 12.61 30.57 34.34
C ILE A 196 11.81 30.80 33.05
N LEU A 197 11.72 32.07 32.59
CA LEU A 197 11.01 32.42 31.37
C LEU A 197 11.60 31.73 30.14
N ASP A 198 12.90 31.69 30.01
CA ASP A 198 13.58 31.03 28.89
C ASP A 198 13.35 29.52 28.90
N ASN A 199 13.41 28.89 30.07
CA ASN A 199 13.08 27.46 30.19
C ASN A 199 11.60 27.18 29.86
N CYS A 200 10.66 28.04 30.31
CA CYS A 200 9.24 27.88 29.95
C CYS A 200 9.03 28.02 28.44
N ARG A 201 9.61 29.00 27.79
CA ARG A 201 9.54 29.18 26.33
C ARG A 201 10.15 27.98 25.57
N HIS A 202 11.26 27.46 26.09
CA HIS A 202 11.90 26.29 25.53
C HIS A 202 11.01 25.06 25.63
N LEU A 203 10.41 24.79 26.79
CA LEU A 203 9.49 23.67 27.00
C LEU A 203 8.22 23.74 26.13
N VAL A 204 7.66 24.98 25.97
CA VAL A 204 6.50 25.19 25.08
C VAL A 204 6.86 24.87 23.62
N ARG A 205 8.04 25.28 23.16
CA ARG A 205 8.54 24.95 21.82
C ARG A 205 8.68 23.42 21.66
N LEU A 206 9.35 22.73 22.60
CA LEU A 206 9.49 21.27 22.61
C LEU A 206 8.15 20.55 22.48
N LEU A 207 7.17 21.02 23.25
CA LEU A 207 5.84 20.43 23.28
C LEU A 207 5.11 20.59 21.93
N ASN A 208 5.22 21.78 21.31
CA ASN A 208 4.64 22.02 19.99
C ASN A 208 5.34 21.19 18.90
N ASP A 209 6.67 21.09 18.96
CA ASP A 209 7.46 20.26 18.05
C ASP A 209 7.07 18.79 18.13
N LEU A 210 6.88 18.27 19.35
CA LEU A 210 6.42 16.90 19.55
C LEU A 210 5.01 16.65 18.99
N LEU A 211 4.10 17.63 19.17
CA LEU A 211 2.75 17.59 18.61
C LEU A 211 2.75 17.62 17.08
N ASP A 212 3.53 18.52 16.48
CA ASP A 212 3.64 18.64 15.03
C ASP A 212 4.22 17.34 14.43
N LEU A 213 5.20 16.74 15.10
CA LEU A 213 5.76 15.44 14.72
C LEU A 213 4.72 14.32 14.78
N ALA A 214 3.98 14.19 15.89
CA ALA A 214 2.95 13.17 16.05
C ALA A 214 1.83 13.31 15.01
N ARG A 215 1.45 14.54 14.68
CA ARG A 215 0.46 14.81 13.61
C ARG A 215 1.00 14.50 12.22
N SER A 216 2.29 14.76 11.97
CA SER A 216 2.96 14.43 10.72
C SER A 216 3.00 12.92 10.51
N ASP A 217 3.37 12.15 11.54
CA ASP A 217 3.41 10.67 11.50
C ASP A 217 2.04 10.05 11.21
N ALA A 218 0.99 10.64 11.77
CA ALA A 218 -0.38 10.20 11.55
C ALA A 218 -0.95 10.63 10.19
N GLY A 219 -0.18 11.37 9.35
CA GLY A 219 -0.68 11.95 8.11
C GLY A 219 -1.81 12.99 8.35
N ARG A 220 -1.92 13.54 9.56
CA ARG A 220 -2.97 14.47 9.98
C ARG A 220 -2.50 15.92 10.04
N LEU A 221 -1.22 16.16 9.76
CA LEU A 221 -0.72 17.51 9.63
C LEU A 221 -1.30 18.13 8.36
N SER A 222 -2.17 19.09 8.52
CA SER A 222 -2.82 19.81 7.41
C SER A 222 -2.45 21.27 7.46
N ILE A 223 -2.37 21.89 6.31
CA ILE A 223 -2.10 23.33 6.16
C ILE A 223 -3.31 24.03 5.56
N ARG A 224 -3.42 25.32 5.83
CA ARG A 224 -4.41 26.23 5.23
C ARG A 224 -3.69 27.29 4.41
N PRO A 225 -3.27 26.95 3.18
CA PRO A 225 -2.50 27.86 2.37
C PRO A 225 -3.36 29.03 1.90
N GLN A 226 -2.73 30.21 1.85
CA GLN A 226 -3.29 31.45 1.33
C GLN A 226 -2.23 32.21 0.52
N PRO A 227 -2.62 32.97 -0.51
CA PRO A 227 -1.70 33.79 -1.28
C PRO A 227 -0.96 34.79 -0.35
N THR A 228 0.37 34.69 -0.31
CA THR A 228 1.20 35.43 0.68
C THR A 228 2.40 36.08 -0.02
N HIS A 229 2.71 37.29 0.38
CA HIS A 229 3.97 37.98 0.05
C HIS A 229 5.07 37.52 0.99
N LEU A 230 5.94 36.60 0.52
CA LEU A 230 7.02 36.05 1.36
C LEU A 230 8.05 37.09 1.77
N GLY A 231 8.29 38.12 0.96
CA GLY A 231 9.22 39.20 1.31
C GLY A 231 8.87 39.87 2.64
N ALA A 232 7.62 40.29 2.80
CA ALA A 232 7.14 40.91 4.04
C ALA A 232 7.24 39.96 5.25
N LEU A 233 7.03 38.69 5.05
CA LEU A 233 7.18 37.67 6.10
C LEU A 233 8.65 37.51 6.52
N VAL A 234 9.57 37.47 5.58
CA VAL A 234 11.03 37.43 5.86
C VAL A 234 11.48 38.66 6.61
N GLU A 235 11.08 39.86 6.18
CA GLU A 235 11.38 41.12 6.89
C GLU A 235 10.90 41.10 8.35
N ASP A 236 9.68 40.60 8.59
CA ASP A 236 9.09 40.52 9.92
C ASP A 236 9.86 39.53 10.82
N VAL A 237 10.24 38.37 10.30
CA VAL A 237 11.07 37.38 11.02
C VAL A 237 12.44 37.96 11.34
N VAL A 238 13.13 38.55 10.36
CA VAL A 238 14.45 39.19 10.57
C VAL A 238 14.36 40.31 11.62
N ARG A 239 13.36 41.17 11.53
CA ARG A 239 13.15 42.25 12.54
C ARG A 239 12.96 41.68 13.95
N THR A 240 12.20 40.59 14.09
CA THR A 240 11.95 39.95 15.39
C THR A 240 13.21 39.30 15.96
N MET A 241 14.03 38.68 15.10
CA MET A 241 15.26 37.99 15.52
C MET A 241 16.44 38.92 15.77
N ARG A 242 16.39 40.16 15.24
CA ARG A 242 17.48 41.11 15.31
C ARG A 242 17.90 41.45 16.76
N ALA A 243 16.96 41.64 17.66
CA ALA A 243 17.26 41.88 19.07
C ALA A 243 18.05 40.73 19.73
N GLN A 244 17.81 39.50 19.32
CA GLN A 244 18.49 38.32 19.86
C GLN A 244 19.91 38.19 19.27
N THR A 245 20.07 38.41 17.96
CA THR A 245 21.37 38.36 17.28
C THR A 245 22.28 39.52 17.73
N ASP A 246 21.74 40.74 17.89
CA ASP A 246 22.49 41.90 18.37
C ASP A 246 23.03 41.70 19.80
N ALA A 247 22.27 41.00 20.66
CA ALA A 247 22.72 40.67 22.02
C ALA A 247 23.95 39.75 22.06
N SER A 248 24.22 39.04 20.95
CA SER A 248 25.39 38.14 20.75
C SER A 248 26.45 38.75 19.83
N ASP A 249 26.41 40.06 19.56
CA ASP A 249 27.28 40.75 18.60
C ASP A 249 27.23 40.18 17.18
N GLN A 250 26.18 39.43 16.82
CA GLN A 250 26.00 38.82 15.48
C GLN A 250 25.30 39.80 14.55
N VAL A 251 25.64 39.78 13.25
CA VAL A 251 25.06 40.67 12.24
C VAL A 251 24.03 39.88 11.40
N LEU A 252 22.76 40.26 11.52
CA LEU A 252 21.67 39.63 10.72
C LEU A 252 21.33 40.56 9.54
N ILE A 253 21.55 40.03 8.32
CA ILE A 253 21.38 40.71 7.04
C ILE A 253 20.24 40.08 6.25
N GLU A 254 19.38 40.93 5.68
CA GLU A 254 18.35 40.47 4.74
C GLU A 254 18.65 40.97 3.32
N ARG A 255 18.38 40.10 2.34
CA ARG A 255 18.41 40.44 0.91
C ARG A 255 17.18 39.83 0.25
N ILE A 256 16.23 40.65 -0.10
CA ILE A 256 14.94 40.25 -0.63
C ILE A 256 14.77 40.87 -2.01
N ASP A 257 14.51 40.04 -3.00
CA ASP A 257 14.19 40.53 -4.34
C ASP A 257 12.86 41.30 -4.28
N PRO A 258 12.81 42.50 -4.89
CA PRO A 258 11.63 43.39 -4.79
C PRO A 258 10.39 42.79 -5.48
N ASP A 259 10.57 41.94 -6.50
CA ASP A 259 9.51 41.44 -7.37
C ASP A 259 9.19 39.94 -7.08
N LEU A 260 9.20 39.53 -5.80
CA LEU A 260 8.81 38.19 -5.42
C LEU A 260 7.34 37.91 -5.76
N PRO A 261 7.03 36.80 -6.47
CA PRO A 261 5.65 36.44 -6.73
C PRO A 261 4.92 36.03 -5.43
N LEU A 262 3.58 36.01 -5.51
CA LEU A 262 2.78 35.44 -4.45
C LEU A 262 2.99 33.92 -4.39
N VAL A 263 3.04 33.38 -3.17
CA VAL A 263 3.14 31.96 -2.90
C VAL A 263 1.95 31.53 -2.05
N ASN A 264 1.38 30.36 -2.38
CA ASN A 264 0.22 29.86 -1.65
C ASN A 264 0.68 29.06 -0.43
N VAL A 265 0.71 29.68 0.74
CA VAL A 265 1.28 29.09 1.97
C VAL A 265 0.48 29.44 3.21
N GLU A 266 0.62 28.65 4.27
CA GLU A 266 0.17 29.02 5.62
C GLU A 266 1.26 29.86 6.31
N VAL A 267 0.95 31.13 6.53
CA VAL A 267 1.91 32.14 7.02
C VAL A 267 2.61 31.71 8.31
N ASP A 268 1.84 31.21 9.28
CA ASP A 268 2.39 30.83 10.60
C ASP A 268 3.35 29.63 10.48
N ARG A 269 3.12 28.72 9.55
CA ARG A 269 4.00 27.56 9.32
C ARG A 269 5.30 27.97 8.62
N ILE A 270 5.23 28.86 7.64
CA ILE A 270 6.46 29.39 7.01
C ILE A 270 7.24 30.26 8.03
N ARG A 271 6.56 31.05 8.85
CA ARG A 271 7.20 31.77 9.97
C ARG A 271 7.93 30.81 10.91
N GLN A 272 7.30 29.69 11.28
CA GLN A 272 7.89 28.63 12.13
C GLN A 272 9.19 28.07 11.50
N ILE A 273 9.17 27.78 10.20
CA ILE A 273 10.34 27.30 9.45
C ILE A 273 11.46 28.35 9.49
N LEU A 274 11.16 29.58 9.13
CA LEU A 274 12.16 30.66 9.06
C LEU A 274 12.77 30.93 10.43
N VAL A 275 11.96 31.05 11.48
CA VAL A 275 12.44 31.22 12.85
C VAL A 275 13.35 30.07 13.27
N ASN A 276 12.98 28.82 12.95
CA ASN A 276 13.82 27.66 13.25
C ASN A 276 15.17 27.72 12.53
N LEU A 277 15.18 28.06 11.23
CA LEU A 277 16.44 28.18 10.46
C LEU A 277 17.33 29.33 10.96
N VAL A 278 16.75 30.49 11.25
CA VAL A 278 17.50 31.63 11.77
C VAL A 278 18.01 31.38 13.20
N THR A 279 17.20 30.73 14.06
CA THR A 279 17.61 30.32 15.40
C THR A 279 18.77 29.35 15.34
N ASN A 280 18.73 28.35 14.45
CA ASN A 280 19.83 27.40 14.25
C ASN A 280 21.10 28.16 13.81
N ALA A 281 21.00 29.08 12.84
CA ALA A 281 22.13 29.88 12.39
C ALA A 281 22.72 30.73 13.55
N HIS A 282 21.87 31.29 14.39
CA HIS A 282 22.27 32.06 15.58
C HIS A 282 22.97 31.17 16.63
N GLU A 283 22.35 30.08 17.02
CA GLU A 283 22.81 29.23 18.10
C GLU A 283 24.13 28.49 17.79
N TYR A 284 24.32 28.09 16.51
CA TYR A 284 25.52 27.37 16.06
C TYR A 284 26.65 28.28 15.57
N SER A 285 26.39 29.58 15.40
CA SER A 285 27.42 30.53 14.99
C SER A 285 28.13 31.17 16.17
N PRO A 286 29.43 31.50 16.08
CA PRO A 286 30.17 32.17 17.12
C PRO A 286 29.68 33.63 17.27
N GLU A 287 30.14 34.32 18.35
CA GLU A 287 30.01 35.78 18.48
C GLU A 287 30.62 36.46 17.27
N ARG A 288 30.02 37.59 16.85
CA ARG A 288 30.42 38.39 15.67
C ARG A 288 30.25 37.64 14.32
N ALA A 289 29.49 36.57 14.29
CA ALA A 289 29.15 35.91 13.05
C ALA A 289 28.20 36.76 12.20
N SER A 290 28.16 36.48 10.91
CA SER A 290 27.18 37.03 9.97
C SER A 290 26.17 35.95 9.59
N ILE A 291 24.89 36.27 9.75
CA ILE A 291 23.76 35.48 9.32
C ILE A 291 23.04 36.22 8.20
N GLN A 292 22.86 35.61 7.08
CA GLN A 292 22.20 36.24 5.93
C GLN A 292 20.94 35.46 5.57
N VAL A 293 19.81 36.16 5.47
CA VAL A 293 18.54 35.61 4.93
C VAL A 293 18.33 36.22 3.55
N THR A 294 18.20 35.35 2.54
CA THR A 294 17.92 35.77 1.16
C THR A 294 16.60 35.25 0.70
N ALA A 295 15.82 36.02 -0.05
CA ALA A 295 14.64 35.57 -0.73
C ALA A 295 14.69 36.01 -2.19
N ARG A 296 14.64 35.07 -3.13
CA ARG A 296 14.79 35.35 -4.57
C ARG A 296 13.84 34.50 -5.42
N VAL A 297 13.61 34.95 -6.62
CA VAL A 297 12.95 34.14 -7.65
C VAL A 297 13.97 33.18 -8.23
N ALA A 298 13.62 31.88 -8.30
CA ALA A 298 14.40 30.84 -8.92
C ALA A 298 13.49 30.06 -9.88
N ASP A 299 13.69 30.26 -11.19
CA ASP A 299 12.83 29.74 -12.25
C ASP A 299 11.36 30.13 -12.05
N ASN A 300 10.50 29.20 -11.67
CA ASN A 300 9.07 29.42 -11.39
C ASN A 300 8.74 29.28 -9.90
N ASP A 301 9.75 29.32 -9.03
CA ASP A 301 9.63 29.10 -7.58
C ASP A 301 10.21 30.31 -6.81
N VAL A 302 9.88 30.39 -5.53
CA VAL A 302 10.53 31.31 -4.59
C VAL A 302 11.48 30.51 -3.72
N GLU A 303 12.75 30.92 -3.73
CA GLU A 303 13.81 30.35 -2.92
C GLU A 303 14.11 31.28 -1.74
N ILE A 304 14.08 30.72 -0.51
CA ILE A 304 14.53 31.44 0.68
C ILE A 304 15.70 30.67 1.29
N SER A 305 16.84 31.36 1.49
CA SER A 305 18.05 30.75 2.04
C SER A 305 18.45 31.46 3.32
N VAL A 306 18.87 30.71 4.33
CA VAL A 306 19.53 31.19 5.54
C VAL A 306 20.97 30.70 5.54
N THR A 307 21.91 31.60 5.46
CA THR A 307 23.36 31.32 5.42
C THR A 307 24.03 31.85 6.68
N ASP A 308 24.82 31.01 7.32
CA ASP A 308 25.67 31.35 8.44
C ASP A 308 27.17 31.19 8.09
N ASN A 309 28.03 31.83 8.83
CA ASN A 309 29.48 31.62 8.80
C ASN A 309 29.98 30.89 10.08
N GLY A 310 29.20 29.98 10.57
CA GLY A 310 29.52 29.14 11.73
C GLY A 310 30.54 28.02 11.42
N PRO A 311 30.62 27.01 12.27
CA PRO A 311 31.61 25.94 12.14
C PRO A 311 31.36 25.00 10.95
N GLY A 312 30.20 25.06 10.31
CA GLY A 312 29.79 24.16 9.26
C GLY A 312 29.44 22.77 9.77
N ILE A 313 28.95 21.92 8.89
CA ILE A 313 28.45 20.58 9.15
C ILE A 313 29.31 19.57 8.39
N PRO A 314 29.85 18.52 9.04
CA PRO A 314 30.58 17.48 8.36
C PRO A 314 29.72 16.73 7.31
N PRO A 315 30.27 16.33 6.16
CA PRO A 315 29.50 15.64 5.10
C PRO A 315 28.75 14.42 5.59
N ALA A 316 29.31 13.62 6.49
CA ALA A 316 28.66 12.44 7.05
C ALA A 316 27.41 12.76 7.89
N GLN A 317 27.31 13.97 8.45
CA GLN A 317 26.14 14.43 9.21
C GLN A 317 25.13 15.13 8.31
N LEU A 318 25.59 15.77 7.23
CA LEU A 318 24.76 16.56 6.33
C LEU A 318 23.62 15.74 5.68
N GLU A 319 23.85 14.45 5.44
CA GLU A 319 22.85 13.53 4.89
C GLU A 319 21.71 13.25 5.88
N HIS A 320 21.98 13.37 7.19
CA HIS A 320 21.05 12.98 8.26
C HIS A 320 20.46 14.15 9.05
N ILE A 321 20.84 15.43 8.77
CA ILE A 321 20.42 16.58 9.57
C ILE A 321 18.90 16.82 9.59
N PHE A 322 18.19 16.31 8.59
CA PHE A 322 16.74 16.38 8.51
C PHE A 322 16.04 15.16 9.14
N GLU A 323 16.80 14.19 9.66
CA GLU A 323 16.24 13.08 10.42
C GLU A 323 15.92 13.52 11.85
N ARG A 324 15.00 12.79 12.48
CA ARG A 324 14.52 13.10 13.83
C ARG A 324 15.57 12.80 14.88
N PHE A 325 15.65 13.64 15.88
CA PHE A 325 16.58 13.50 17.04
C PHE A 325 18.07 13.50 16.65
N VAL A 326 18.40 13.85 15.42
CA VAL A 326 19.79 14.04 15.00
C VAL A 326 20.32 15.34 15.54
N ARG A 327 21.47 15.28 16.20
CA ARG A 327 22.20 16.42 16.77
C ARG A 327 23.65 16.36 16.31
N GLY A 328 24.24 17.51 16.04
CA GLY A 328 25.67 17.59 15.74
C GLY A 328 26.54 17.10 16.91
N ASP A 329 27.82 16.84 16.64
CA ASP A 329 28.75 16.24 17.61
C ASP A 329 28.85 17.00 18.93
N ALA A 330 29.05 16.25 20.02
CA ALA A 330 28.95 16.65 21.43
C ALA A 330 29.88 17.79 21.89
N GLY A 331 30.83 18.26 21.09
CA GLY A 331 31.76 19.30 21.46
C GLY A 331 31.19 20.71 21.48
N LEU A 332 30.29 21.04 20.55
CA LEU A 332 29.60 22.34 20.43
C LEU A 332 28.17 22.29 21.02
N THR A 333 27.55 21.11 21.04
CA THR A 333 26.14 20.89 21.43
C THR A 333 25.88 20.90 22.93
N GLN A 334 26.90 20.80 23.78
CA GLN A 334 26.71 20.94 25.25
C GLN A 334 26.27 22.32 25.70
N ARG A 335 26.46 23.35 24.86
CA ARG A 335 26.01 24.73 25.12
C ARG A 335 24.70 25.10 24.42
N VAL A 336 24.31 24.30 23.40
CA VAL A 336 23.13 24.55 22.55
C VAL A 336 22.04 23.51 22.84
N GLY A 337 20.98 23.93 23.51
CA GLY A 337 19.88 23.05 23.97
C GLY A 337 18.86 22.74 22.88
N GLY A 338 19.26 22.16 21.75
CA GLY A 338 18.33 21.81 20.67
C GLY A 338 17.69 20.43 20.83
N THR A 339 16.46 20.25 20.35
CA THR A 339 15.68 19.00 20.40
C THR A 339 16.07 17.98 19.33
N GLY A 340 16.72 18.44 18.26
CA GLY A 340 16.93 17.64 17.04
C GLY A 340 15.62 17.39 16.24
N LEU A 341 14.54 18.12 16.54
CA LEU A 341 13.25 17.99 15.84
C LEU A 341 13.00 19.13 14.85
N GLY A 342 13.56 20.32 15.08
CA GLY A 342 13.25 21.53 14.31
C GLY A 342 13.45 21.37 12.80
N LEU A 343 14.59 20.80 12.34
CA LEU A 343 14.85 20.60 10.92
C LEU A 343 13.94 19.52 10.30
N ALA A 344 13.64 18.45 11.04
CA ALA A 344 12.72 17.42 10.59
C ALA A 344 11.30 17.96 10.39
N ILE A 345 10.84 18.79 11.33
CA ILE A 345 9.54 19.49 11.24
C ILE A 345 9.54 20.49 10.08
N SER A 346 10.61 21.27 9.94
CA SER A 346 10.76 22.22 8.82
C SER A 346 10.66 21.50 7.48
N LYS A 347 11.28 20.33 7.34
CA LYS A 347 11.18 19.51 6.13
C LYS A 347 9.73 19.04 5.88
N SER A 348 9.08 18.49 6.87
CA SER A 348 7.67 18.04 6.75
C SER A 348 6.73 19.20 6.37
N LEU A 349 6.93 20.39 6.97
CA LEU A 349 6.13 21.57 6.67
C LEU A 349 6.37 22.08 5.24
N VAL A 350 7.61 22.13 4.78
CA VAL A 350 7.96 22.55 3.41
C VAL A 350 7.36 21.57 2.39
N GLU A 351 7.48 20.26 2.63
CA GLU A 351 6.91 19.22 1.76
C GLU A 351 5.37 19.30 1.68
N LEU A 352 4.69 19.65 2.78
CA LEU A 352 3.24 19.89 2.79
C LEU A 352 2.81 21.09 1.94
N HIS A 353 3.71 22.08 1.78
CA HIS A 353 3.50 23.22 0.88
C HIS A 353 3.88 22.93 -0.57
N GLY A 354 4.25 21.66 -0.90
CA GLY A 354 4.70 21.27 -2.23
C GLY A 354 6.11 21.73 -2.57
N GLY A 355 6.87 22.20 -1.58
CA GLY A 355 8.23 22.68 -1.72
C GLY A 355 9.30 21.66 -1.40
N THR A 356 10.57 22.10 -1.41
CA THR A 356 11.73 21.29 -1.03
C THR A 356 12.62 22.07 -0.06
N ILE A 357 13.34 21.35 0.81
CA ILE A 357 14.37 21.92 1.68
C ILE A 357 15.68 21.21 1.45
N ALA A 358 16.76 21.95 1.37
CA ALA A 358 18.11 21.44 1.17
C ALA A 358 19.10 22.18 2.08
N ALA A 359 20.25 21.56 2.33
CA ALA A 359 21.35 22.18 3.04
C ALA A 359 22.67 21.96 2.32
N THR A 360 23.50 22.98 2.30
CA THR A 360 24.89 22.90 1.85
C THR A 360 25.78 23.43 2.95
N SER A 361 26.92 22.80 3.20
CA SER A 361 27.83 23.20 4.26
C SER A 361 29.25 22.80 3.99
N GLU A 362 30.20 23.63 4.45
CA GLU A 362 31.62 23.33 4.42
C GLU A 362 32.20 23.59 5.82
N VAL A 363 32.87 22.60 6.40
CA VAL A 363 33.45 22.69 7.73
C VAL A 363 34.43 23.87 7.82
N GLY A 364 34.22 24.75 8.78
CA GLY A 364 34.99 25.99 8.99
C GLY A 364 34.56 27.17 8.14
N ARG A 365 33.55 27.06 7.28
CA ARG A 365 33.01 28.13 6.45
C ARG A 365 31.56 28.50 6.73
N GLY A 366 30.81 27.55 7.30
CA GLY A 366 29.41 27.75 7.64
C GLY A 366 28.45 26.85 6.86
N SER A 367 27.17 27.15 6.98
CA SER A 367 26.09 26.37 6.36
C SER A 367 25.09 27.30 5.67
N THR A 368 24.39 26.73 4.67
CA THR A 368 23.27 27.37 4.00
C THR A 368 22.11 26.40 3.96
N PHE A 369 21.00 26.79 4.52
CA PHE A 369 19.72 26.07 4.45
C PHE A 369 18.81 26.79 3.47
N THR A 370 18.30 26.08 2.49
CA THR A 370 17.49 26.63 1.41
C THR A 370 16.14 25.93 1.36
N ILE A 371 15.06 26.69 1.36
CA ILE A 371 13.70 26.24 1.09
C ILE A 371 13.26 26.77 -0.27
N THR A 372 12.62 25.91 -1.06
CA THR A 372 12.06 26.27 -2.36
C THR A 372 10.56 26.03 -2.31
N LEU A 373 9.77 27.04 -2.65
CA LEU A 373 8.31 26.99 -2.60
C LEU A 373 7.75 27.34 -3.99
N PRO A 374 6.77 26.57 -4.51
CA PRO A 374 6.19 26.83 -5.82
C PRO A 374 5.46 28.17 -5.85
N ALA A 375 5.82 29.04 -6.80
CA ALA A 375 5.11 30.29 -6.98
C ALA A 375 3.67 30.04 -7.48
N THR A 376 2.74 30.84 -6.98
CA THR A 376 1.36 30.79 -7.44
C THR A 376 1.28 31.43 -8.83
N GLY A 377 1.12 30.61 -9.89
CA GLY A 377 0.92 31.13 -11.23
C GLY A 377 -0.36 32.01 -11.33
N PRO A 378 -0.44 32.93 -12.30
CA PRO A 378 -1.59 33.83 -12.45
C PRO A 378 -2.93 33.09 -12.59
N GLU A 379 -2.95 31.89 -13.12
CA GLU A 379 -4.17 31.06 -13.25
C GLU A 379 -4.74 30.56 -11.91
N ALA A 380 -3.91 30.38 -10.88
CA ALA A 380 -4.38 29.94 -9.57
C ALA A 380 -5.02 31.07 -8.73
N LEU A 381 -4.79 32.32 -9.08
CA LEU A 381 -5.39 33.48 -8.44
C LEU A 381 -6.85 33.71 -8.88
N GLU A 382 -7.24 33.29 -10.10
CA GLU A 382 -8.62 33.38 -10.59
C GLU A 382 -9.55 32.32 -9.98
N ALA A 383 -9.02 31.21 -9.47
CA ALA A 383 -9.79 30.10 -8.90
C ALA A 383 -10.13 30.24 -7.40
N ALA A 384 -9.60 31.24 -6.70
CA ALA A 384 -9.94 31.49 -5.30
C ALA A 384 -11.32 32.16 -5.21
N PRO A 385 -12.33 31.58 -4.54
CA PRO A 385 -13.62 32.25 -4.35
C PRO A 385 -13.39 33.50 -3.52
N VAL A 386 -13.64 34.65 -4.12
CA VAL A 386 -13.70 35.93 -3.41
C VAL A 386 -14.77 35.77 -2.32
N GLY A 387 -14.32 35.65 -1.08
CA GLY A 387 -15.19 35.61 0.08
C GLY A 387 -16.03 36.86 0.13
N THR A 388 -17.32 36.76 -0.21
CA THR A 388 -18.30 37.81 -0.04
C THR A 388 -18.33 38.20 1.45
N PRO A 389 -18.10 39.47 1.83
CA PRO A 389 -18.24 39.86 3.20
C PRO A 389 -19.71 39.68 3.62
N VAL A 390 -19.93 38.80 4.58
CA VAL A 390 -21.25 38.66 5.24
C VAL A 390 -21.45 39.93 6.05
N ILE A 391 -22.15 40.87 5.45
CA ILE A 391 -22.70 42.03 6.17
C ILE A 391 -23.78 41.48 7.09
N GLY A 392 -23.46 41.38 8.38
CA GLY A 392 -24.45 41.04 9.39
C GLY A 392 -25.52 42.12 9.46
N GLU A 393 -26.71 41.85 8.93
CA GLU A 393 -27.90 42.62 9.23
C GLU A 393 -28.24 42.49 10.70
N GLY A 394 -28.06 43.61 11.41
CA GLY A 394 -28.54 43.80 12.77
C GLY A 394 -30.08 43.77 12.78
N GLY A 395 -30.65 42.64 13.21
CA GLY A 395 -32.06 42.51 13.54
C GLY A 395 -32.37 43.16 14.88
N ARG A 396 -33.02 44.32 14.84
CA ARG A 396 -33.78 44.86 15.98
C ARG A 396 -34.98 43.93 16.27
N ARG A 397 -35.11 43.40 17.43
CA ARG A 397 -36.27 43.54 18.35
C ARG A 397 -35.96 42.86 19.67
#